data_ba17d03b7349fb0fe5ce0f2777291593
#
_entry.id   ba17d03b7349fb0fe5ce0f2777291593
#
_cell.length_a   1.000
_cell.length_b   1.000
_cell.length_c   1.000
_cell.angle_alpha   90.00
_cell.angle_beta   90.00
_cell.angle_gamma   90.00
#
_symmetry.space_group_name_H-M   'P 1'
#
loop_
_entity.id
_entity.type
_entity.pdbx_description
1 polymer ?
#
loop_
_entity_poly.entity_id
_entity_poly.type
_entity_poly.pdbx_seq_one_letter_code
_entity_poly.pdbx_strand_id
1 'polypeptide(L)'
;NGNVFITIPSGYEAPVAAGDVQPQYWAALTADSTTAERHDFELKAVENNKHVMLAITDIHLSNQLGDIDQLKTIVMPRIREEVEKYRKQGIPVYTLCLGDSTHEIYWYDYLYDIGDFRRTLADMRYPTMFFNTMGNHDNDGATPCDENTDWNATAKYRKAFGPTYYSINIGKVHYVMLDNIHYINAPGGKKAKGIVGARNYSYDISPEQMEWLKKDLELVTDKSTPIIIGVHAPIYRYKNGRDGKINISLTEPSATELTKLLSQFSNVHILSGHTHRNR
;
A
#
# COMPACT_ATOMS: atom_id res chain seq x y z
N ASN A 1 -1.60 -10.25 12.06
CA ASN A 1 -0.95 -9.14 11.36
C ASN A 1 0.32 -8.61 12.05
N GLY A 2 0.56 -8.92 13.34
CA GLY A 2 1.66 -8.33 14.10
C GLY A 2 1.53 -6.80 14.32
N ASN A 3 0.42 -6.23 13.87
CA ASN A 3 0.08 -4.81 14.04
C ASN A 3 -1.37 -4.67 14.48
N VAL A 4 -1.64 -3.68 15.32
CA VAL A 4 -2.98 -3.16 15.58
C VAL A 4 -3.13 -1.83 14.84
N PHE A 5 -4.27 -1.57 14.25
CA PHE A 5 -4.54 -0.34 13.52
C PHE A 5 -6.01 0.09 13.67
N ILE A 6 -6.25 1.35 13.40
CA ILE A 6 -7.60 1.93 13.36
C ILE A 6 -7.95 2.32 11.92
N THR A 7 -9.19 2.15 11.54
CA THR A 7 -9.75 2.84 10.38
C THR A 7 -9.99 4.30 10.78
N ILE A 8 -9.21 5.23 10.20
CA ILE A 8 -9.37 6.67 10.49
C ILE A 8 -10.79 7.07 10.09
N PRO A 9 -11.61 7.62 11.01
CA PRO A 9 -12.98 8.01 10.70
C PRO A 9 -13.06 9.28 9.84
N SER A 10 -14.16 9.44 9.12
CA SER A 10 -14.43 10.65 8.31
C SER A 10 -14.36 11.92 9.19
N GLY A 11 -13.74 12.96 8.64
CA GLY A 11 -13.55 14.24 9.35
C GLY A 11 -12.41 14.24 10.37
N TYR A 12 -11.56 13.23 10.37
CA TYR A 12 -10.38 13.14 11.22
C TYR A 12 -9.13 12.78 10.44
N GLU A 13 -7.99 13.12 11.00
CA GLU A 13 -6.65 12.70 10.58
C GLU A 13 -5.87 12.17 11.79
N ALA A 14 -5.06 11.13 11.58
CA ALA A 14 -4.03 10.75 12.53
C ALA A 14 -2.80 11.65 12.32
N PRO A 15 -2.11 12.09 13.40
CA PRO A 15 -0.94 12.96 13.26
C PRO A 15 0.22 12.22 12.58
N VAL A 16 1.08 13.00 11.93
CA VAL A 16 2.39 12.53 11.45
C VAL A 16 3.44 12.98 12.45
N ALA A 17 4.30 12.06 12.90
CA ALA A 17 5.38 12.40 13.81
C ALA A 17 6.38 13.36 13.15
N ALA A 18 7.05 14.18 13.95
CA ALA A 18 8.10 15.07 13.46
C ALA A 18 9.22 14.25 12.79
N GLY A 19 9.56 14.61 11.56
CA GLY A 19 10.57 13.88 10.78
C GLY A 19 10.09 12.56 10.16
N ASP A 20 8.78 12.41 9.98
CA ASP A 20 8.16 11.28 9.32
C ASP A 20 7.22 11.73 8.19
N VAL A 21 6.61 10.79 7.50
CA VAL A 21 5.64 11.03 6.42
C VAL A 21 4.34 10.27 6.62
N GLN A 22 4.38 9.19 7.39
CA GLN A 22 3.23 8.31 7.60
C GLN A 22 2.41 8.75 8.81
N PRO A 23 1.07 8.82 8.70
CA PRO A 23 0.21 9.08 9.84
C PRO A 23 0.23 7.91 10.84
N GLN A 24 0.07 8.23 12.12
CA GLN A 24 0.16 7.29 13.25
C GLN A 24 -1.20 6.61 13.48
N TYR A 25 -1.62 5.72 12.57
CA TYR A 25 -2.88 4.97 12.66
C TYR A 25 -2.67 3.49 13.02
N TRP A 26 -1.43 3.07 13.22
CA TRP A 26 -1.08 1.69 13.57
C TRP A 26 0.05 1.63 14.60
N ALA A 27 0.14 0.50 15.30
CA ALA A 27 1.25 0.18 16.20
C ALA A 27 1.63 -1.30 16.03
N ALA A 28 2.92 -1.60 16.18
CA ALA A 28 3.39 -2.98 16.21
C ALA A 28 2.97 -3.64 17.53
N LEU A 29 2.51 -4.88 17.45
CA LEU A 29 2.25 -5.71 18.64
C LEU A 29 3.54 -6.38 19.07
N THR A 30 3.70 -6.58 20.38
CA THR A 30 4.77 -7.44 20.89
C THR A 30 4.47 -8.91 20.58
N ALA A 31 5.50 -9.75 20.55
CA ALA A 31 5.31 -11.19 20.37
C ALA A 31 4.81 -11.91 21.63
N ASP A 32 4.64 -11.19 22.74
CA ASP A 32 4.18 -11.75 24.01
C ASP A 32 2.64 -11.86 24.05
N SER A 33 2.14 -13.07 23.85
CA SER A 33 0.70 -13.35 23.91
C SER A 33 0.14 -13.44 25.35
N THR A 34 0.98 -13.30 26.37
CA THR A 34 0.57 -13.41 27.79
C THR A 34 0.24 -12.06 28.40
N THR A 35 0.64 -10.97 27.78
CA THR A 35 0.44 -9.60 28.28
C THR A 35 -0.58 -8.86 27.41
N ALA A 36 -1.58 -8.25 28.06
CA ALA A 36 -2.50 -7.34 27.37
C ALA A 36 -1.79 -6.03 27.03
N GLU A 37 -1.85 -5.65 25.76
CA GLU A 37 -1.28 -4.38 25.28
C GLU A 37 -2.37 -3.34 25.10
N ARG A 38 -2.06 -2.09 25.45
CA ARG A 38 -2.92 -0.94 25.18
C ARG A 38 -2.22 -0.01 24.19
N HIS A 39 -2.90 0.30 23.08
CA HIS A 39 -2.46 1.25 22.08
C HIS A 39 -3.53 2.34 21.93
N ASP A 40 -3.15 3.57 22.23
CA ASP A 40 -4.03 4.75 22.07
C ASP A 40 -3.65 5.47 20.78
N PHE A 41 -4.63 5.87 19.97
CA PHE A 41 -4.43 6.59 18.71
C PHE A 41 -5.00 8.00 18.85
N GLU A 42 -4.17 9.00 18.62
CA GLU A 42 -4.58 10.39 18.56
C GLU A 42 -5.27 10.68 17.22
N LEU A 43 -6.37 11.39 17.26
CA LEU A 43 -7.09 11.87 16.08
C LEU A 43 -7.36 13.37 16.19
N LYS A 44 -7.09 14.09 15.11
CA LYS A 44 -7.36 15.51 14.98
C LYS A 44 -8.54 15.72 14.02
N ALA A 45 -9.54 16.47 14.46
CA ALA A 45 -10.67 16.87 13.61
C ALA A 45 -10.20 17.79 12.47
N VAL A 46 -10.63 17.51 11.24
CA VAL A 46 -10.28 18.26 10.03
C VAL A 46 -11.46 18.34 9.07
N GLU A 47 -11.51 19.42 8.27
CA GLU A 47 -12.45 19.50 7.14
C GLU A 47 -11.75 18.96 5.89
N ASN A 48 -12.14 17.75 5.46
CA ASN A 48 -11.56 17.05 4.34
C ASN A 48 -12.59 16.43 3.39
N ASN A 49 -13.83 16.92 3.43
CA ASN A 49 -14.88 16.45 2.50
C ASN A 49 -14.50 16.69 1.04
N LYS A 50 -13.80 17.79 0.77
CA LYS A 50 -13.16 18.04 -0.52
C LYS A 50 -11.65 17.86 -0.34
N HIS A 51 -11.08 16.89 -1.01
CA HIS A 51 -9.66 16.58 -0.93
C HIS A 51 -9.11 16.10 -2.27
N VAL A 52 -7.79 16.01 -2.35
CA VAL A 52 -7.07 15.40 -3.47
C VAL A 52 -6.23 14.25 -2.97
N MET A 53 -6.31 13.11 -3.65
CA MET A 53 -5.41 11.97 -3.47
C MET A 53 -4.44 11.92 -4.65
N LEU A 54 -3.15 12.09 -4.40
CA LEU A 54 -2.09 11.84 -5.37
C LEU A 54 -1.81 10.33 -5.36
N ALA A 55 -2.18 9.64 -6.41
CA ALA A 55 -1.84 8.23 -6.60
C ALA A 55 -0.50 8.12 -7.33
N ILE A 56 0.47 7.44 -6.70
CA ILE A 56 1.79 7.15 -7.28
C ILE A 56 2.05 5.65 -7.17
N THR A 57 2.91 5.11 -8.02
CA THR A 57 3.18 3.67 -8.03
C THR A 57 4.50 3.35 -8.70
N ASP A 58 5.03 2.15 -8.45
CA ASP A 58 6.19 1.58 -9.16
C ASP A 58 7.41 2.53 -9.17
N ILE A 59 7.70 3.12 -8.00
CA ILE A 59 8.80 4.08 -7.84
C ILE A 59 10.15 3.37 -7.98
N HIS A 60 10.25 2.13 -7.47
CA HIS A 60 11.47 1.32 -7.46
C HIS A 60 12.70 2.10 -7.01
N LEU A 61 12.54 2.98 -6.01
CA LEU A 61 13.61 3.84 -5.56
C LEU A 61 14.78 3.02 -5.01
N SER A 62 15.98 3.42 -5.41
CA SER A 62 17.22 2.88 -4.89
C SER A 62 18.24 4.00 -4.66
N ASN A 63 19.35 3.70 -3.96
CA ASN A 63 20.47 4.61 -3.86
C ASN A 63 21.45 4.47 -5.04
N GLN A 64 21.00 3.92 -6.15
CA GLN A 64 21.80 3.67 -7.35
C GLN A 64 21.42 4.60 -8.49
N LEU A 65 22.29 4.70 -9.48
CA LEU A 65 22.05 5.40 -10.77
C LEU A 65 21.53 6.83 -10.66
N GLY A 66 21.68 7.47 -9.49
CA GLY A 66 21.19 8.82 -9.26
C GLY A 66 19.68 8.90 -8.97
N ASP A 67 19.00 7.79 -8.65
CA ASP A 67 17.56 7.75 -8.40
C ASP A 67 17.12 8.73 -7.32
N ILE A 68 17.85 8.79 -6.20
CA ILE A 68 17.56 9.71 -5.10
C ILE A 68 17.70 11.17 -5.55
N ASP A 69 18.73 11.48 -6.36
CA ASP A 69 18.93 12.83 -6.89
C ASP A 69 17.83 13.20 -7.90
N GLN A 70 17.39 12.26 -8.74
CA GLN A 70 16.26 12.47 -9.65
C GLN A 70 14.96 12.69 -8.88
N LEU A 71 14.68 11.87 -7.86
CA LEU A 71 13.54 12.08 -6.98
C LEU A 71 13.58 13.48 -6.38
N LYS A 72 14.72 13.88 -5.80
CA LYS A 72 14.90 15.18 -5.13
C LYS A 72 14.79 16.37 -6.06
N THR A 73 15.41 16.30 -7.26
CA THR A 73 15.59 17.47 -8.13
C THR A 73 14.55 17.60 -9.23
N ILE A 74 13.89 16.49 -9.60
CA ILE A 74 12.92 16.46 -10.69
C ILE A 74 11.50 16.18 -10.16
N VAL A 75 11.32 15.09 -9.41
CA VAL A 75 9.99 14.63 -9.04
C VAL A 75 9.41 15.46 -7.88
N MET A 76 10.19 15.65 -6.81
CA MET A 76 9.74 16.36 -5.61
C MET A 76 9.31 17.82 -5.87
N PRO A 77 9.99 18.61 -6.71
CA PRO A 77 9.51 19.95 -7.06
C PRO A 77 8.12 19.94 -7.71
N ARG A 78 7.85 18.99 -8.60
CA ARG A 78 6.54 18.86 -9.26
C ARG A 78 5.44 18.44 -8.30
N ILE A 79 5.74 17.49 -7.41
CA ILE A 79 4.79 17.08 -6.35
C ILE A 79 4.46 18.29 -5.45
N ARG A 80 5.47 19.06 -5.03
CA ARG A 80 5.25 20.26 -4.21
C ARG A 80 4.43 21.32 -4.93
N GLU A 81 4.67 21.55 -6.20
CA GLU A 81 3.90 22.48 -7.02
C GLU A 81 2.42 22.07 -7.07
N GLU A 82 2.12 20.81 -7.36
CA GLU A 82 0.75 20.31 -7.38
C GLU A 82 0.08 20.38 -6.01
N VAL A 83 0.78 20.00 -4.95
CA VAL A 83 0.26 20.07 -3.57
C VAL A 83 -0.06 21.52 -3.21
N GLU A 84 0.84 22.46 -3.49
CA GLU A 84 0.65 23.88 -3.18
C GLU A 84 -0.50 24.51 -3.96
N LYS A 85 -0.70 24.11 -5.21
CA LYS A 85 -1.83 24.53 -6.04
C LYS A 85 -3.18 24.25 -5.38
N TYR A 86 -3.36 23.06 -4.79
CA TYR A 86 -4.60 22.73 -4.10
C TYR A 86 -4.67 23.31 -2.69
N ARG A 87 -3.56 23.37 -1.96
CA ARG A 87 -3.51 24.01 -0.64
C ARG A 87 -3.90 25.49 -0.67
N LYS A 88 -3.49 26.23 -1.69
CA LYS A 88 -3.93 27.62 -1.90
C LYS A 88 -5.43 27.77 -2.06
N GLN A 89 -6.13 26.72 -2.43
CA GLN A 89 -7.57 26.64 -2.55
C GLN A 89 -8.26 26.13 -1.26
N GLY A 90 -7.50 25.88 -0.18
CA GLY A 90 -7.99 25.27 1.04
C GLY A 90 -8.32 23.78 0.91
N ILE A 91 -7.79 23.10 -0.12
CA ILE A 91 -8.06 21.69 -0.38
C ILE A 91 -6.89 20.86 0.15
N PRO A 92 -7.12 19.98 1.16
CA PRO A 92 -6.08 19.07 1.64
C PRO A 92 -5.67 18.06 0.58
N VAL A 93 -4.39 17.70 0.61
CA VAL A 93 -3.80 16.76 -0.33
C VAL A 93 -3.14 15.63 0.42
N TYR A 94 -3.41 14.41 0.02
CA TYR A 94 -2.85 13.17 0.54
C TYR A 94 -2.13 12.42 -0.57
N THR A 95 -1.26 11.48 -0.23
CA THR A 95 -0.62 10.59 -1.20
C THR A 95 -0.92 9.13 -0.86
N LEU A 96 -1.25 8.36 -1.88
CA LEU A 96 -1.35 6.90 -1.85
C LEU A 96 -0.34 6.31 -2.83
N CYS A 97 0.64 5.58 -2.30
CA CYS A 97 1.54 4.76 -3.10
C CYS A 97 0.94 3.36 -3.29
N LEU A 98 0.84 2.93 -4.53
CA LEU A 98 0.23 1.64 -4.90
C LEU A 98 1.27 0.52 -5.04
N GLY A 99 2.30 0.54 -4.20
CA GLY A 99 3.31 -0.51 -4.11
C GLY A 99 4.51 -0.33 -5.03
N ASP A 100 5.44 -1.27 -4.90
CA ASP A 100 6.75 -1.27 -5.55
C ASP A 100 7.51 0.03 -5.26
N SER A 101 7.55 0.39 -3.97
CA SER A 101 8.27 1.56 -3.47
C SER A 101 9.77 1.45 -3.67
N THR A 102 10.31 0.23 -3.49
CA THR A 102 11.72 -0.13 -3.71
C THR A 102 11.81 -1.36 -4.60
N HIS A 103 13.01 -1.88 -4.78
CA HIS A 103 13.23 -3.13 -5.50
C HIS A 103 14.15 -4.05 -4.66
N GLU A 104 13.65 -5.18 -4.18
CA GLU A 104 14.27 -6.06 -3.20
C GLU A 104 15.65 -6.60 -3.62
N ILE A 105 15.93 -6.65 -4.93
CA ILE A 105 17.26 -7.08 -5.43
C ILE A 105 18.39 -6.13 -5.01
N TYR A 106 18.08 -4.90 -4.66
CA TYR A 106 19.05 -3.90 -4.22
C TYR A 106 19.19 -3.81 -2.69
N TRP A 107 18.30 -4.44 -1.93
CA TRP A 107 18.27 -4.30 -0.47
C TRP A 107 19.58 -4.73 0.20
N TYR A 108 20.18 -5.81 -0.27
CA TYR A 108 21.37 -6.41 0.35
C TYR A 108 22.69 -6.00 -0.29
N ASP A 109 22.70 -5.70 -1.60
CA ASP A 109 23.89 -5.23 -2.29
C ASP A 109 24.17 -3.75 -1.98
N TYR A 110 23.12 -2.95 -1.89
CA TYR A 110 23.25 -1.50 -1.76
C TYR A 110 22.72 -0.97 -0.44
N LEU A 111 22.29 -1.86 0.46
CA LEU A 111 21.81 -1.50 1.80
C LEU A 111 20.71 -0.43 1.76
N TYR A 112 19.77 -0.58 0.82
CA TYR A 112 18.66 0.34 0.65
C TYR A 112 17.35 -0.46 0.56
N ASP A 113 16.62 -0.55 1.66
CA ASP A 113 15.37 -1.27 1.77
C ASP A 113 14.15 -0.35 1.95
N ILE A 114 13.00 -0.96 2.18
CA ILE A 114 11.73 -0.24 2.35
C ILE A 114 11.74 0.75 3.52
N GLY A 115 12.51 0.50 4.56
CA GLY A 115 12.73 1.43 5.68
C GLY A 115 13.56 2.65 5.26
N ASP A 116 14.56 2.45 4.38
CA ASP A 116 15.35 3.53 3.80
C ASP A 116 14.51 4.42 2.89
N PHE A 117 13.61 3.83 2.13
CA PHE A 117 12.63 4.58 1.33
C PHE A 117 11.81 5.54 2.20
N ARG A 118 11.22 5.06 3.31
CA ARG A 118 10.46 5.91 4.23
C ARG A 118 11.33 7.04 4.79
N ARG A 119 12.56 6.73 5.22
CA ARG A 119 13.51 7.75 5.70
C ARG A 119 13.84 8.78 4.62
N THR A 120 14.08 8.33 3.38
CA THR A 120 14.37 9.23 2.26
C THR A 120 13.24 10.23 2.02
N LEU A 121 11.98 9.78 2.06
CA LEU A 121 10.82 10.67 1.94
C LEU A 121 10.75 11.67 3.11
N ALA A 122 11.02 11.21 4.32
CA ALA A 122 11.03 12.04 5.52
C ALA A 122 12.13 13.10 5.47
N ASP A 123 13.37 12.72 5.11
CA ASP A 123 14.52 13.62 4.96
C ASP A 123 14.27 14.67 3.84
N MET A 124 13.58 14.29 2.79
CA MET A 124 13.13 15.20 1.75
C MET A 124 11.93 16.06 2.16
N ARG A 125 11.37 15.85 3.36
CA ARG A 125 10.15 16.53 3.82
C ARG A 125 9.03 16.39 2.78
N TYR A 126 8.66 15.15 2.48
CA TYR A 126 7.56 14.88 1.54
C TYR A 126 6.32 15.68 1.97
N PRO A 127 5.62 16.37 1.06
CA PRO A 127 4.72 17.46 1.45
C PRO A 127 3.35 17.02 1.99
N THR A 128 3.00 15.75 1.93
CA THR A 128 1.67 15.25 2.34
C THR A 128 1.79 14.04 3.28
N MET A 129 0.71 13.67 3.94
CA MET A 129 0.58 12.34 4.55
C MET A 129 0.73 11.28 3.46
N PHE A 130 1.51 10.26 3.76
CA PHE A 130 1.87 9.19 2.82
C PHE A 130 1.26 7.87 3.28
N PHE A 131 0.30 7.37 2.54
CA PHE A 131 -0.28 6.03 2.67
C PHE A 131 0.38 5.10 1.65
N ASN A 132 0.52 3.83 1.98
CA ASN A 132 1.21 2.88 1.12
C ASN A 132 0.45 1.56 1.01
N THR A 133 0.43 1.00 -0.18
CA THR A 133 -0.01 -0.38 -0.48
C THR A 133 1.23 -1.19 -0.80
N MET A 134 1.25 -2.45 -0.44
CA MET A 134 2.40 -3.32 -0.70
C MET A 134 2.43 -3.82 -2.13
N GLY A 135 3.62 -3.81 -2.77
CA GLY A 135 3.87 -4.38 -4.09
C GLY A 135 4.70 -5.65 -4.04
N ASN A 136 4.88 -6.31 -5.18
CA ASN A 136 5.65 -7.55 -5.23
C ASN A 136 7.15 -7.35 -4.95
N HIS A 137 7.71 -6.17 -5.27
CA HIS A 137 9.09 -5.81 -4.97
C HIS A 137 9.29 -5.23 -3.56
N ASP A 138 8.23 -5.12 -2.77
CA ASP A 138 8.30 -4.75 -1.36
C ASP A 138 8.39 -5.99 -0.43
N ASN A 139 8.48 -7.19 -1.00
CA ASN A 139 8.71 -8.46 -0.31
C ASN A 139 10.20 -8.77 -0.17
N ASP A 140 10.61 -9.35 0.96
CA ASP A 140 12.00 -9.71 1.21
C ASP A 140 12.40 -10.99 0.46
N GLY A 141 13.20 -10.84 -0.60
CA GLY A 141 13.72 -11.96 -1.39
C GLY A 141 14.69 -12.89 -0.65
N ALA A 142 15.13 -12.53 0.57
CA ALA A 142 15.93 -13.40 1.44
C ALA A 142 15.07 -14.41 2.22
N THR A 143 13.75 -14.30 2.14
CA THR A 143 12.83 -15.20 2.83
C THR A 143 12.85 -16.58 2.16
N PRO A 144 13.15 -17.68 2.90
CA PRO A 144 13.08 -19.03 2.38
C PRO A 144 11.67 -19.42 1.93
N CYS A 145 11.59 -20.34 0.96
CA CYS A 145 10.31 -20.91 0.55
C CYS A 145 9.85 -21.99 1.54
N ASP A 146 8.87 -21.66 2.36
CA ASP A 146 8.22 -22.56 3.32
C ASP A 146 6.73 -22.16 3.48
N GLU A 147 6.02 -22.74 4.42
CA GLU A 147 4.60 -22.46 4.69
C GLU A 147 4.33 -21.03 5.18
N ASN A 148 5.35 -20.33 5.69
CA ASN A 148 5.25 -18.98 6.22
C ASN A 148 5.90 -17.92 5.31
N THR A 149 6.30 -18.29 4.10
CA THR A 149 7.04 -17.41 3.17
C THR A 149 6.37 -16.08 2.98
N ASP A 150 5.09 -16.08 2.65
CA ASP A 150 4.32 -14.87 2.39
C ASP A 150 4.31 -13.92 3.60
N TRP A 151 4.03 -14.47 4.78
CA TRP A 151 4.06 -13.70 6.02
C TRP A 151 5.46 -13.17 6.36
N ASN A 152 6.48 -14.00 6.23
CA ASN A 152 7.84 -13.64 6.60
C ASN A 152 8.44 -12.61 5.63
N ALA A 153 8.12 -12.69 4.34
CA ALA A 153 8.60 -11.77 3.33
C ALA A 153 8.09 -10.33 3.56
N THR A 154 6.95 -10.14 4.22
CA THR A 154 6.39 -8.82 4.52
C THR A 154 6.99 -8.16 5.77
N ALA A 155 7.90 -8.82 6.50
CA ALA A 155 8.36 -8.36 7.82
C ALA A 155 8.98 -6.95 7.79
N LYS A 156 9.83 -6.65 6.80
CA LYS A 156 10.43 -5.31 6.64
C LYS A 156 9.40 -4.26 6.27
N TYR A 157 8.46 -4.59 5.39
CA TYR A 157 7.35 -3.71 5.04
C TYR A 157 6.49 -3.40 6.27
N ARG A 158 6.06 -4.42 7.01
CA ARG A 158 5.25 -4.26 8.23
C ARG A 158 5.95 -3.43 9.30
N LYS A 159 7.27 -3.53 9.40
CA LYS A 159 8.07 -2.67 10.29
C LYS A 159 8.13 -1.22 9.82
N ALA A 160 8.18 -0.99 8.51
CA ALA A 160 8.31 0.34 7.93
C ALA A 160 6.96 1.06 7.77
N PHE A 161 5.92 0.35 7.30
CA PHE A 161 4.64 0.95 6.90
C PHE A 161 3.42 0.38 7.62
N GLY A 162 3.60 -0.63 8.49
CA GLY A 162 2.52 -1.22 9.27
C GLY A 162 1.76 -2.31 8.52
N PRO A 163 0.43 -2.36 8.67
CA PRO A 163 -0.38 -3.43 8.10
C PRO A 163 -0.28 -3.45 6.57
N THR A 164 -0.27 -4.65 5.97
CA THR A 164 -0.25 -4.83 4.52
C THR A 164 -1.61 -4.53 3.88
N TYR A 165 -2.67 -4.59 4.68
CA TYR A 165 -4.03 -4.18 4.28
C TYR A 165 -4.71 -3.41 5.41
N TYR A 166 -5.47 -2.38 5.06
CA TYR A 166 -6.16 -1.48 6.00
C TYR A 166 -7.15 -0.59 5.26
N SER A 167 -7.97 0.16 6.00
CA SER A 167 -8.87 1.16 5.44
C SER A 167 -8.77 2.51 6.16
N ILE A 168 -9.15 3.58 5.48
CA ILE A 168 -9.26 4.93 6.02
C ILE A 168 -10.45 5.65 5.39
N ASN A 169 -11.05 6.58 6.12
CA ASN A 169 -12.02 7.49 5.55
C ASN A 169 -11.41 8.89 5.42
N ILE A 170 -11.47 9.46 4.23
CA ILE A 170 -11.12 10.86 3.99
C ILE A 170 -12.36 11.56 3.43
N GLY A 171 -12.91 12.46 4.21
CA GLY A 171 -14.20 13.06 3.91
C GLY A 171 -15.27 11.98 3.70
N LYS A 172 -15.93 12.00 2.55
CA LYS A 172 -17.01 11.06 2.20
C LYS A 172 -16.53 9.82 1.44
N VAL A 173 -15.24 9.63 1.28
CA VAL A 173 -14.65 8.51 0.52
C VAL A 173 -14.08 7.49 1.47
N HIS A 174 -14.40 6.23 1.25
CA HIS A 174 -13.82 5.08 1.93
C HIS A 174 -12.69 4.51 1.08
N TYR A 175 -11.46 4.60 1.57
CA TYR A 175 -10.26 4.06 0.93
C TYR A 175 -9.90 2.73 1.57
N VAL A 176 -9.69 1.71 0.76
CA VAL A 176 -9.30 0.37 1.20
C VAL A 176 -8.01 -0.02 0.48
N MET A 177 -6.96 -0.25 1.22
CA MET A 177 -5.70 -0.76 0.70
C MET A 177 -5.66 -2.27 0.93
N LEU A 178 -5.42 -3.02 -0.16
CA LEU A 178 -5.36 -4.48 -0.13
C LEU A 178 -3.98 -4.96 -0.59
N ASP A 179 -3.49 -5.99 0.06
CA ASP A 179 -2.36 -6.78 -0.39
C ASP A 179 -2.88 -7.91 -1.29
N ASN A 180 -2.57 -7.84 -2.57
CA ASN A 180 -2.99 -8.85 -3.53
C ASN A 180 -1.81 -9.61 -4.16
N ILE A 181 -0.68 -9.63 -3.45
CA ILE A 181 0.50 -10.38 -3.80
C ILE A 181 0.69 -11.52 -2.79
N HIS A 182 0.53 -12.75 -3.21
CA HIS A 182 0.90 -13.90 -2.41
C HIS A 182 2.31 -14.36 -2.81
N TYR A 183 3.29 -14.07 -1.95
CA TYR A 183 4.71 -14.28 -2.24
C TYR A 183 5.13 -15.74 -1.99
N ILE A 184 5.72 -16.39 -2.99
CA ILE A 184 6.03 -17.81 -2.99
C ILE A 184 7.54 -18.04 -2.80
N ASN A 185 8.36 -17.26 -3.49
CA ASN A 185 9.82 -17.34 -3.52
C ASN A 185 10.37 -18.79 -3.74
N ALA A 186 9.76 -19.53 -4.65
CA ALA A 186 10.13 -20.91 -4.94
C ALA A 186 11.63 -21.07 -5.23
N PRO A 187 12.23 -22.24 -4.95
CA PRO A 187 13.65 -22.49 -5.25
C PRO A 187 14.00 -22.21 -6.71
N GLY A 188 15.15 -21.60 -6.96
CA GLY A 188 15.63 -21.29 -8.31
C GLY A 188 15.65 -19.78 -8.60
N GLY A 189 15.62 -19.44 -9.89
CA GLY A 189 15.66 -18.04 -10.34
C GLY A 189 17.06 -17.44 -10.42
N LYS A 190 17.13 -16.16 -10.79
CA LYS A 190 18.38 -15.41 -10.88
C LYS A 190 18.86 -15.05 -9.49
N LYS A 191 20.06 -15.52 -9.15
CA LYS A 191 20.67 -15.21 -7.85
C LYS A 191 21.20 -13.76 -7.85
N ALA A 192 20.91 -13.06 -6.77
CA ALA A 192 21.54 -11.81 -6.38
C ALA A 192 21.89 -11.91 -4.88
N LYS A 193 22.73 -11.01 -4.38
CA LYS A 193 23.09 -11.03 -2.95
C LYS A 193 21.83 -10.91 -2.09
N GLY A 194 21.71 -11.77 -1.08
CA GLY A 194 20.55 -11.83 -0.18
C GLY A 194 19.27 -12.43 -0.80
N ILE A 195 19.25 -12.77 -2.08
CA ILE A 195 18.10 -13.42 -2.72
C ILE A 195 18.30 -14.93 -2.70
N VAL A 196 17.32 -15.66 -2.17
CA VAL A 196 17.41 -17.12 -1.97
C VAL A 196 16.52 -17.93 -2.92
N GLY A 197 15.51 -17.30 -3.54
CA GLY A 197 14.55 -17.97 -4.41
C GLY A 197 14.30 -17.25 -5.74
N ALA A 198 13.22 -17.65 -6.42
CA ALA A 198 12.84 -17.14 -7.72
C ALA A 198 12.08 -15.79 -7.66
N ARG A 199 11.75 -15.32 -6.48
CA ARG A 199 10.94 -14.09 -6.27
C ARG A 199 9.57 -14.13 -6.96
N ASN A 200 9.06 -15.34 -7.14
CA ASN A 200 7.75 -15.54 -7.76
C ASN A 200 6.62 -15.41 -6.74
N TYR A 201 5.48 -15.07 -7.25
CA TYR A 201 4.24 -14.80 -6.49
C TYR A 201 3.02 -15.15 -7.35
N SER A 202 1.87 -15.26 -6.70
CA SER A 202 0.56 -15.28 -7.35
C SER A 202 -0.25 -14.04 -6.95
N TYR A 203 -1.32 -13.79 -7.67
CA TYR A 203 -2.26 -12.71 -7.31
C TYR A 203 -3.39 -13.31 -6.52
N ASP A 204 -3.44 -13.01 -5.25
CA ASP A 204 -4.44 -13.56 -4.34
C ASP A 204 -4.75 -12.58 -3.20
N ILE A 205 -5.87 -12.80 -2.53
CA ILE A 205 -6.25 -12.13 -1.29
C ILE A 205 -6.43 -13.22 -0.26
N SER A 206 -5.66 -13.16 0.83
CA SER A 206 -5.73 -14.22 1.86
C SER A 206 -7.14 -14.34 2.45
N PRO A 207 -7.55 -15.53 2.91
CA PRO A 207 -8.85 -15.71 3.57
C PRO A 207 -9.06 -14.75 4.76
N GLU A 208 -8.03 -14.48 5.53
CA GLU A 208 -8.07 -13.57 6.68
C GLU A 208 -8.30 -12.12 6.23
N GLN A 209 -7.63 -11.69 5.15
CA GLN A 209 -7.83 -10.38 4.57
C GLN A 209 -9.24 -10.23 3.97
N MET A 210 -9.74 -11.28 3.29
CA MET A 210 -11.10 -11.29 2.74
C MET A 210 -12.15 -11.20 3.86
N GLU A 211 -11.95 -11.92 4.96
CA GLU A 211 -12.85 -11.85 6.12
C GLU A 211 -12.82 -10.47 6.78
N TRP A 212 -11.63 -9.87 6.92
CA TRP A 212 -11.48 -8.50 7.39
C TRP A 212 -12.20 -7.52 6.45
N LEU A 213 -12.01 -7.64 5.14
CA LEU A 213 -12.64 -6.76 4.14
C LEU A 213 -14.17 -6.83 4.19
N LYS A 214 -14.73 -8.03 4.38
CA LYS A 214 -16.19 -8.21 4.56
C LYS A 214 -16.67 -7.39 5.76
N LYS A 215 -16.01 -7.50 6.90
CA LYS A 215 -16.37 -6.78 8.14
C LYS A 215 -16.20 -5.28 7.99
N ASP A 216 -15.14 -4.83 7.33
CA ASP A 216 -14.88 -3.42 7.07
C ASP A 216 -15.99 -2.80 6.20
N LEU A 217 -16.35 -3.46 5.10
CA LEU A 217 -17.39 -3.00 4.18
C LEU A 217 -18.83 -3.15 4.74
N GLU A 218 -19.07 -4.00 5.74
CA GLU A 218 -20.34 -4.05 6.48
C GLU A 218 -20.61 -2.75 7.23
N LEU A 219 -19.55 -2.05 7.69
CA LEU A 219 -19.65 -0.76 8.37
C LEU A 219 -20.01 0.37 7.40
N VAL A 220 -19.84 0.19 6.09
CA VAL A 220 -20.25 1.14 5.05
C VAL A 220 -21.73 0.91 4.72
N THR A 221 -22.60 1.55 5.50
CA THR A 221 -24.06 1.34 5.41
C THR A 221 -24.68 1.96 4.18
N ASP A 222 -24.23 3.13 3.75
CA ASP A 222 -24.65 3.76 2.50
C ASP A 222 -23.92 3.13 1.31
N LYS A 223 -24.64 2.34 0.52
CA LYS A 223 -24.08 1.62 -0.63
C LYS A 223 -23.73 2.53 -1.83
N SER A 224 -24.02 3.82 -1.74
CA SER A 224 -23.57 4.83 -2.72
C SER A 224 -22.25 5.52 -2.29
N THR A 225 -21.73 5.25 -1.10
CA THR A 225 -20.44 5.76 -0.64
C THR A 225 -19.36 5.45 -1.68
N PRO A 226 -18.59 6.46 -2.13
CA PRO A 226 -17.45 6.21 -2.99
C PRO A 226 -16.41 5.34 -2.27
N ILE A 227 -16.09 4.18 -2.86
CA ILE A 227 -15.04 3.28 -2.37
C ILE A 227 -13.90 3.30 -3.35
N ILE A 228 -12.70 3.54 -2.86
CA ILE A 228 -11.47 3.46 -3.66
C ILE A 228 -10.63 2.32 -3.10
N ILE A 229 -10.44 1.30 -3.93
CA ILE A 229 -9.59 0.15 -3.63
C ILE A 229 -8.19 0.42 -4.20
N GLY A 230 -7.20 0.51 -3.35
CA GLY A 230 -5.79 0.55 -3.74
C GLY A 230 -5.20 -0.86 -3.68
N VAL A 231 -4.69 -1.34 -4.80
CA VAL A 231 -3.97 -2.61 -4.91
C VAL A 231 -2.71 -2.42 -5.74
N HIS A 232 -1.71 -3.28 -5.58
CA HIS A 232 -0.55 -3.19 -6.46
C HIS A 232 -0.84 -3.82 -7.83
N ALA A 233 -1.12 -5.11 -7.88
CA ALA A 233 -1.40 -5.77 -9.16
C ALA A 233 -2.84 -5.52 -9.62
N PRO A 234 -3.07 -5.21 -10.93
CA PRO A 234 -4.41 -5.01 -11.44
C PRO A 234 -5.29 -6.25 -11.25
N ILE A 235 -6.48 -6.07 -10.64
CA ILE A 235 -7.47 -7.13 -10.47
C ILE A 235 -8.10 -7.50 -11.81
N TYR A 236 -8.38 -6.48 -12.64
CA TYR A 236 -8.99 -6.66 -13.95
C TYR A 236 -8.01 -6.28 -15.06
N ARG A 237 -7.87 -7.14 -16.07
CA ARG A 237 -7.00 -6.93 -17.23
C ARG A 237 -7.74 -7.19 -18.53
N TYR A 238 -7.42 -6.44 -19.58
CA TYR A 238 -7.83 -6.80 -20.91
C TYR A 238 -7.10 -8.05 -21.37
N LYS A 239 -7.85 -9.06 -21.82
CA LYS A 239 -7.29 -10.25 -22.47
C LYS A 239 -6.64 -9.82 -23.79
N ASN A 240 -5.38 -10.23 -24.01
CA ASN A 240 -4.61 -9.86 -25.20
C ASN A 240 -4.47 -8.35 -25.47
N GLY A 241 -4.72 -7.50 -24.48
CA GLY A 241 -4.43 -6.07 -24.52
C GLY A 241 -5.40 -5.19 -25.32
N ARG A 242 -6.28 -5.72 -26.19
CA ARG A 242 -7.12 -4.88 -27.08
C ARG A 242 -8.46 -5.48 -27.53
N ASP A 243 -8.78 -6.70 -27.16
CA ASP A 243 -9.98 -7.40 -27.67
C ASP A 243 -11.27 -7.09 -26.90
N GLY A 244 -11.23 -6.14 -25.97
CA GLY A 244 -12.37 -5.74 -25.15
C GLY A 244 -12.82 -6.79 -24.12
N LYS A 245 -12.19 -7.96 -24.06
CA LYS A 245 -12.47 -8.96 -23.05
C LYS A 245 -11.67 -8.69 -21.79
N ILE A 246 -12.34 -8.72 -20.66
CA ILE A 246 -11.75 -8.51 -19.34
C ILE A 246 -11.51 -9.88 -18.70
N ASN A 247 -10.30 -10.09 -18.20
CA ASN A 247 -9.94 -11.19 -17.31
C ASN A 247 -9.76 -10.69 -15.89
N ILE A 248 -10.12 -11.52 -14.93
CA ILE A 248 -9.76 -11.32 -13.53
C ILE A 248 -8.38 -11.95 -13.33
N SER A 249 -7.48 -11.24 -12.69
CA SER A 249 -6.09 -11.69 -12.43
C SER A 249 -5.97 -12.48 -11.14
N LEU A 250 -6.88 -12.24 -10.18
CA LEU A 250 -6.88 -12.98 -8.91
C LEU A 250 -7.17 -14.47 -9.13
N THR A 251 -6.59 -15.30 -8.28
CA THR A 251 -6.92 -16.72 -8.19
C THR A 251 -8.32 -16.93 -7.60
N GLU A 252 -8.93 -18.08 -7.86
CA GLU A 252 -10.16 -18.48 -7.17
C GLU A 252 -9.80 -19.09 -5.79
N PRO A 253 -10.63 -18.89 -4.74
CA PRO A 253 -11.97 -18.25 -4.75
C PRO A 253 -11.96 -16.74 -4.62
N SER A 254 -10.81 -16.09 -4.40
CA SER A 254 -10.69 -14.65 -4.11
C SER A 254 -11.31 -13.78 -5.21
N ALA A 255 -11.18 -14.17 -6.48
CA ALA A 255 -11.75 -13.46 -7.60
C ALA A 255 -13.28 -13.36 -7.51
N THR A 256 -13.94 -14.48 -7.27
CA THR A 256 -15.40 -14.56 -7.14
C THR A 256 -15.89 -13.84 -5.88
N GLU A 257 -15.25 -14.05 -4.74
CA GLU A 257 -15.63 -13.45 -3.47
C GLU A 257 -15.51 -11.92 -3.48
N LEU A 258 -14.39 -11.41 -3.96
CA LEU A 258 -14.17 -9.96 -4.07
C LEU A 258 -15.18 -9.32 -5.01
N THR A 259 -15.41 -9.91 -6.19
CA THR A 259 -16.37 -9.39 -7.16
C THR A 259 -17.77 -9.33 -6.56
N LYS A 260 -18.22 -10.40 -5.89
CA LYS A 260 -19.52 -10.45 -5.22
C LYS A 260 -19.63 -9.40 -4.10
N LEU A 261 -18.58 -9.22 -3.34
CA LEU A 261 -18.55 -8.25 -2.24
C LEU A 261 -18.67 -6.82 -2.77
N LEU A 262 -17.84 -6.46 -3.73
CA LEU A 262 -17.82 -5.10 -4.29
C LEU A 262 -19.07 -4.78 -5.11
N SER A 263 -19.72 -5.76 -5.72
CA SER A 263 -20.98 -5.56 -6.50
C SER A 263 -22.16 -5.07 -5.66
N GLN A 264 -22.05 -5.09 -4.33
CA GLN A 264 -23.05 -4.54 -3.42
C GLN A 264 -23.02 -2.99 -3.35
N PHE A 265 -22.01 -2.37 -3.90
CA PHE A 265 -21.80 -0.92 -3.89
C PHE A 265 -21.90 -0.34 -5.29
N SER A 266 -22.52 0.82 -5.43
CA SER A 266 -22.75 1.46 -6.73
C SER A 266 -21.61 2.36 -7.21
N ASN A 267 -20.62 2.65 -6.36
CA ASN A 267 -19.56 3.62 -6.65
C ASN A 267 -18.20 3.09 -6.16
N VAL A 268 -17.66 2.11 -6.91
CA VAL A 268 -16.37 1.48 -6.60
C VAL A 268 -15.35 1.78 -7.69
N HIS A 269 -14.18 2.24 -7.29
CA HIS A 269 -13.03 2.49 -8.17
C HIS A 269 -11.83 1.68 -7.68
N ILE A 270 -11.06 1.11 -8.60
CA ILE A 270 -9.86 0.34 -8.30
C ILE A 270 -8.65 1.04 -8.92
N LEU A 271 -7.67 1.37 -8.11
CA LEU A 271 -6.40 1.94 -8.52
C LEU A 271 -5.31 0.87 -8.41
N SER A 272 -4.48 0.74 -9.41
CA SER A 272 -3.39 -0.25 -9.41
C SER A 272 -2.16 0.24 -10.17
N GLY A 273 -1.02 -0.38 -9.86
CA GLY A 273 0.28 -0.19 -10.50
C GLY A 273 0.74 -1.41 -11.28
N HIS A 274 1.99 -1.86 -11.02
CA HIS A 274 2.59 -3.11 -11.46
C HIS A 274 2.88 -3.25 -12.98
N THR A 275 2.04 -2.72 -13.83
CA THR A 275 2.19 -2.92 -15.29
C THR A 275 3.07 -1.86 -15.96
N HIS A 276 3.50 -0.84 -15.23
CA HIS A 276 4.28 0.31 -15.72
C HIS A 276 3.63 0.97 -16.96
N ARG A 277 2.29 0.99 -17.00
CA ARG A 277 1.51 1.54 -18.14
C ARG A 277 0.30 2.29 -17.64
N ASN A 278 0.14 3.53 -18.09
CA ASN A 278 -1.10 4.26 -17.90
C ASN A 278 -2.18 3.70 -18.85
N ARG A 279 -3.32 3.31 -18.31
CA ARG A 279 -4.46 2.75 -19.07
C ARG A 279 -5.76 3.36 -18.59
#